data_e60c300fddfc2afa6860b674a1bc59a3
#
_entry.id   e60c300fddfc2afa6860b674a1bc59a3
#
_cell.length_a   1.000
_cell.length_b   1.000
_cell.length_c   1.000
_cell.angle_alpha   90.00
_cell.angle_beta   90.00
_cell.angle_gamma   90.00
#
_symmetry.space_group_name_H-M   'P 1'
#
loop_
_entity.id
_entity.type
_entity.pdbx_description
1 polymer ?
#
loop_
_entity_poly.entity_id
_entity_poly.type
_entity_poly.pdbx_seq_one_letter_code
_entity_poly.pdbx_strand_id
1 'polypeptide(L)'
;SGWLEIEGIEAQLPLVEGDLVFLQEGQAHTWREHPESNAIDFDHFRSEQIDEMQNTWQLGGTGLSTSIMYGRLQFEQLSKNPLISALPPLIVIKSEDGQKVDWLNTTMQFMSSEMTANRPGSQTVINYLTSILFIQAMRVYINSTGNCDRCWLRALKDPGIGKAINLIHRYPEKSWTAKDLADEVEMSRTSFFVKFHDLVGEPPNKYLTRWRMHKASQILRLEQVNLHQVAHLIGYESEA
;
A
#
# COMPACT_ATOMS: atom_id res chain seq x y z
N SER A 1 16.43 -16.56 -8.61
CA SER A 1 16.84 -15.93 -7.35
C SER A 1 17.70 -14.72 -7.63
N GLY A 2 17.73 -13.78 -6.74
CA GLY A 2 18.56 -12.59 -6.84
C GLY A 2 18.61 -11.83 -5.52
N TRP A 3 19.27 -10.70 -5.54
CA TRP A 3 19.51 -9.86 -4.38
C TRP A 3 18.98 -8.46 -4.65
N LEU A 4 18.23 -7.92 -3.72
CA LEU A 4 17.74 -6.55 -3.76
C LEU A 4 18.48 -5.71 -2.71
N GLU A 5 19.08 -4.63 -3.17
CA GLU A 5 19.74 -3.60 -2.36
C GLU A 5 18.92 -2.32 -2.45
N ILE A 6 18.64 -1.70 -1.31
CA ILE A 6 17.78 -0.52 -1.23
C ILE A 6 18.56 0.60 -0.56
N GLU A 7 18.57 1.78 -1.16
CA GLU A 7 19.23 2.94 -0.58
C GLU A 7 18.69 3.27 0.82
N GLY A 8 19.59 3.42 1.78
CA GLY A 8 19.23 3.69 3.19
C GLY A 8 18.89 2.44 4.02
N ILE A 9 18.95 1.24 3.42
CA ILE A 9 18.80 -0.03 4.14
C ILE A 9 20.11 -0.82 3.98
N GLU A 10 20.82 -1.03 5.08
CA GLU A 10 22.14 -1.69 5.05
C GLU A 10 22.10 -3.18 4.65
N ALA A 11 20.92 -3.80 4.62
CA ALA A 11 20.77 -5.22 4.34
C ALA A 11 20.47 -5.48 2.86
N GLN A 12 21.25 -6.36 2.25
CA GLN A 12 20.91 -6.95 0.96
C GLN A 12 19.87 -8.08 1.18
N LEU A 13 18.76 -8.00 0.46
CA LEU A 13 17.64 -8.93 0.62
C LEU A 13 17.74 -10.04 -0.43
N PRO A 14 17.93 -11.30 0.00
CA PRO A 14 17.81 -12.42 -0.92
C PRO A 14 16.35 -12.62 -1.31
N LEU A 15 16.09 -12.71 -2.60
CA LEU A 15 14.76 -12.93 -3.16
C LEU A 15 14.75 -14.19 -4.02
N VAL A 16 13.66 -14.92 -3.94
CA VAL A 16 13.42 -16.14 -4.72
C VAL A 16 12.16 -15.97 -5.58
N GLU A 17 11.92 -16.91 -6.47
CA GLU A 17 10.73 -16.92 -7.32
C GLU A 17 9.46 -16.91 -6.47
N GLY A 18 8.53 -16.00 -6.83
CA GLY A 18 7.28 -15.79 -6.11
C GLY A 18 7.35 -14.81 -4.95
N ASP A 19 8.54 -14.31 -4.59
CA ASP A 19 8.65 -13.22 -3.62
C ASP A 19 8.11 -11.91 -4.20
N LEU A 20 7.41 -11.14 -3.36
CA LEU A 20 6.85 -9.85 -3.72
C LEU A 20 7.41 -8.76 -2.80
N VAL A 21 7.87 -7.68 -3.40
CA VAL A 21 8.44 -6.54 -2.67
C VAL A 21 7.68 -5.27 -3.00
N PHE A 22 7.32 -4.52 -1.98
CA PHE A 22 6.81 -3.16 -2.11
C PHE A 22 7.79 -2.18 -1.49
N LEU A 23 8.17 -1.19 -2.29
CA LEU A 23 8.97 -0.04 -1.87
C LEU A 23 8.07 1.19 -1.81
N GLN A 24 8.01 1.83 -0.66
CA GLN A 24 7.28 3.07 -0.50
C GLN A 24 8.10 4.23 -1.07
N GLU A 25 7.44 5.25 -1.61
CA GLU A 25 8.04 6.49 -2.10
C GLU A 25 9.07 6.34 -3.23
N GLY A 26 9.15 5.17 -3.88
CA GLY A 26 10.05 4.98 -5.01
C GLY A 26 11.53 5.05 -4.63
N GLN A 27 11.91 4.53 -3.47
CA GLN A 27 13.30 4.47 -3.02
C GLN A 27 14.20 3.88 -4.09
N ALA A 28 15.38 4.47 -4.27
CA ALA A 28 16.39 3.95 -5.17
C ALA A 28 16.81 2.54 -4.74
N HIS A 29 16.84 1.63 -5.68
CA HIS A 29 17.14 0.24 -5.42
C HIS A 29 17.89 -0.40 -6.58
N THR A 30 18.65 -1.44 -6.25
CA THR A 30 19.45 -2.17 -7.22
C THR A 30 19.12 -3.66 -7.12
N TRP A 31 18.85 -4.26 -8.28
CA TRP A 31 18.71 -5.70 -8.41
C TRP A 31 20.03 -6.31 -8.89
N ARG A 32 20.44 -7.41 -8.28
CA ARG A 32 21.65 -8.14 -8.63
C ARG A 32 21.40 -9.64 -8.67
N GLU A 33 22.07 -10.35 -9.56
CA GLU A 33 22.10 -11.81 -9.55
C GLU A 33 22.89 -12.33 -8.34
N HIS A 34 24.02 -11.69 -8.05
CA HIS A 34 24.86 -11.91 -6.88
C HIS A 34 25.19 -10.57 -6.21
N PRO A 35 25.46 -10.56 -4.90
CA PRO A 35 25.81 -9.33 -4.17
C PRO A 35 26.94 -8.53 -4.80
N GLU A 36 27.92 -9.22 -5.38
CA GLU A 36 29.13 -8.62 -5.98
C GLU A 36 28.99 -8.31 -7.48
N SER A 37 27.85 -8.62 -8.10
CA SER A 37 27.63 -8.33 -9.52
C SER A 37 27.57 -6.82 -9.77
N ASN A 38 28.14 -6.38 -10.91
CA ASN A 38 28.04 -4.99 -11.32
C ASN A 38 26.58 -4.60 -11.60
N ALA A 39 26.18 -3.45 -11.10
CA ALA A 39 24.88 -2.88 -11.43
C ALA A 39 24.96 -2.06 -12.72
N ILE A 40 23.90 -2.09 -13.49
CA ILE A 40 23.69 -1.26 -14.66
C ILE A 40 22.62 -0.23 -14.30
N ASP A 41 22.85 1.04 -14.65
CA ASP A 41 21.84 2.08 -14.50
C ASP A 41 20.66 1.80 -15.42
N PHE A 42 19.48 1.66 -14.84
CA PHE A 42 18.29 1.27 -15.58
C PHE A 42 17.78 2.37 -16.51
N ASP A 43 17.88 3.64 -16.12
CA ASP A 43 17.43 4.75 -16.95
C ASP A 43 18.36 4.94 -18.16
N HIS A 44 19.68 4.75 -17.95
CA HIS A 44 20.64 4.74 -19.05
C HIS A 44 20.36 3.58 -20.01
N PHE A 45 20.21 2.37 -19.49
CA PHE A 45 19.86 1.19 -20.29
C PHE A 45 18.58 1.38 -21.08
N ARG A 46 17.52 1.91 -20.45
CA ARG A 46 16.24 2.17 -21.09
C ARG A 46 16.34 3.20 -22.21
N SER A 47 17.18 4.24 -22.04
CA SER A 47 17.38 5.28 -23.05
C SER A 47 18.08 4.79 -24.32
N GLU A 48 18.84 3.69 -24.21
CA GLU A 48 19.51 3.04 -25.35
C GLU A 48 18.59 2.10 -26.14
N GLN A 49 17.44 1.69 -25.56
CA GLN A 49 16.44 0.86 -26.22
C GLN A 49 15.47 1.74 -27.01
N ILE A 50 15.56 1.65 -28.34
CA ILE A 50 14.84 2.51 -29.28
C ILE A 50 13.32 2.30 -29.28
N ASP A 51 12.81 1.22 -28.70
CA ASP A 51 11.38 0.88 -28.74
C ASP A 51 10.70 1.22 -27.41
N GLU A 52 10.14 2.45 -27.33
CA GLU A 52 9.38 2.93 -26.17
C GLU A 52 8.10 2.12 -25.89
N MET A 53 7.67 1.25 -26.80
CA MET A 53 6.49 0.41 -26.66
C MET A 53 6.78 -0.97 -26.08
N GLN A 54 8.04 -1.34 -25.90
CA GLN A 54 8.39 -2.60 -25.27
C GLN A 54 8.22 -2.52 -23.75
N ASN A 55 7.27 -3.28 -23.22
CA ASN A 55 7.06 -3.45 -21.79
C ASN A 55 7.95 -4.56 -21.18
N THR A 56 8.88 -5.10 -21.97
CA THR A 56 9.76 -6.20 -21.56
C THR A 56 11.18 -5.92 -22.04
N TRP A 57 12.14 -5.94 -21.14
CA TRP A 57 13.55 -5.74 -21.43
C TRP A 57 14.32 -7.00 -21.05
N GLN A 58 15.33 -7.33 -21.84
CA GLN A 58 16.22 -8.42 -21.57
C GLN A 58 17.64 -7.91 -21.34
N LEU A 59 18.17 -8.20 -20.18
CA LEU A 59 19.50 -7.78 -19.73
C LEU A 59 20.35 -9.01 -19.47
N GLY A 60 21.62 -8.97 -19.84
CA GLY A 60 22.61 -10.01 -19.52
C GLY A 60 22.93 -10.94 -20.66
N GLY A 61 23.58 -12.06 -20.31
CA GLY A 61 24.19 -12.99 -21.26
C GLY A 61 23.35 -14.23 -21.58
N THR A 62 24.00 -15.39 -21.67
CA THR A 62 23.43 -16.69 -22.07
C THR A 62 23.14 -17.62 -20.88
N GLY A 63 23.20 -17.13 -19.65
CA GLY A 63 22.95 -17.90 -18.44
C GLY A 63 21.45 -18.21 -18.19
N LEU A 64 21.16 -18.76 -17.01
CA LEU A 64 19.78 -18.96 -16.59
C LEU A 64 19.07 -17.61 -16.43
N SER A 65 17.92 -17.45 -17.07
CA SER A 65 17.17 -16.21 -16.98
C SER A 65 16.37 -16.11 -15.68
N THR A 66 16.33 -14.93 -15.08
CA THR A 66 15.45 -14.57 -13.98
C THR A 66 14.49 -13.49 -14.47
N SER A 67 13.19 -13.74 -14.37
CA SER A 67 12.17 -12.76 -14.75
C SER A 67 11.77 -11.94 -13.54
N ILE A 68 11.78 -10.63 -13.69
CA ILE A 68 11.32 -9.67 -12.66
C ILE A 68 10.17 -8.89 -13.26
N MET A 69 9.03 -8.89 -12.57
CA MET A 69 7.93 -8.01 -12.92
C MET A 69 8.03 -6.75 -12.05
N TYR A 70 8.18 -5.61 -12.70
CA TYR A 70 8.23 -4.30 -12.06
C TYR A 70 6.96 -3.52 -12.36
N GLY A 71 6.36 -2.91 -11.34
CA GLY A 71 5.19 -2.08 -11.49
C GLY A 71 5.25 -0.85 -10.57
N ARG A 72 4.75 0.29 -11.05
CA ARG A 72 4.61 1.50 -10.26
C ARG A 72 3.14 1.73 -9.95
N LEU A 73 2.80 1.72 -8.66
CA LEU A 73 1.50 2.11 -8.16
C LEU A 73 1.54 3.61 -7.81
N GLN A 74 0.75 4.39 -8.51
CA GLN A 74 0.58 5.80 -8.19
C GLN A 74 -0.80 5.99 -7.57
N PHE A 75 -0.81 6.36 -6.29
CA PHE A 75 -2.04 6.73 -5.61
C PHE A 75 -2.16 8.25 -5.65
N GLU A 76 -3.25 8.77 -6.12
CA GLU A 76 -3.47 10.21 -6.27
C GLU A 76 -3.31 11.03 -4.98
N GLN A 77 -3.25 10.38 -3.81
CA GLN A 77 -3.17 11.04 -2.51
C GLN A 77 -2.34 10.26 -1.48
N LEU A 78 -1.20 9.70 -1.86
CA LEU A 78 -0.34 8.94 -0.95
C LEU A 78 0.02 9.72 0.33
N SER A 79 0.41 10.97 0.21
CA SER A 79 0.84 11.79 1.35
C SER A 79 -0.28 12.14 2.34
N LYS A 80 -1.54 11.92 1.97
CA LYS A 80 -2.71 12.28 2.79
C LYS A 80 -3.56 11.09 3.24
N ASN A 81 -3.29 9.89 2.69
CA ASN A 81 -4.00 8.69 3.15
C ASN A 81 -3.31 8.11 4.39
N PRO A 82 -3.95 8.18 5.56
CA PRO A 82 -3.34 7.69 6.81
C PRO A 82 -2.92 6.23 6.76
N LEU A 83 -3.59 5.44 5.91
CA LEU A 83 -3.32 4.03 5.75
C LEU A 83 -1.99 3.77 5.07
N ILE A 84 -1.69 4.53 4.03
CA ILE A 84 -0.49 4.34 3.21
C ILE A 84 0.71 4.98 3.87
N SER A 85 0.54 6.17 4.46
CA SER A 85 1.62 6.84 5.20
C SER A 85 2.10 6.08 6.44
N ALA A 86 1.32 5.14 6.91
CA ALA A 86 1.68 4.28 8.05
C ALA A 86 2.28 2.92 7.64
N LEU A 87 2.39 2.63 6.35
CA LEU A 87 3.11 1.45 5.89
C LEU A 87 4.62 1.65 6.10
N PRO A 88 5.38 0.58 6.38
CA PRO A 88 6.83 0.67 6.43
C PRO A 88 7.41 0.97 5.05
N PRO A 89 8.61 1.54 4.97
CA PRO A 89 9.27 1.87 3.70
C PRO A 89 9.51 0.64 2.82
N LEU A 90 9.60 -0.52 3.43
CA LEU A 90 9.80 -1.79 2.77
C LEU A 90 8.83 -2.85 3.31
N ILE A 91 8.12 -3.51 2.40
CA ILE A 91 7.32 -4.70 2.69
C ILE A 91 7.80 -5.83 1.80
N VAL A 92 8.18 -6.94 2.43
CA VAL A 92 8.58 -8.17 1.74
C VAL A 92 7.57 -9.26 2.08
N ILE A 93 7.02 -9.88 1.06
CA ILE A 93 6.16 -11.05 1.19
C ILE A 93 6.90 -12.21 0.57
N LYS A 94 7.28 -13.17 1.40
CA LYS A 94 8.01 -14.34 0.98
C LYS A 94 7.07 -15.38 0.39
N SER A 95 7.53 -16.05 -0.66
CA SER A 95 6.79 -17.14 -1.29
C SER A 95 6.55 -18.33 -0.33
N GLU A 96 7.43 -18.51 0.65
CA GLU A 96 7.30 -19.53 1.70
C GLU A 96 6.15 -19.23 2.66
N ASP A 97 5.86 -17.96 2.92
CA ASP A 97 4.65 -17.52 3.63
C ASP A 97 3.39 -17.80 2.81
N GLY A 98 3.58 -18.14 1.56
CA GLY A 98 2.62 -18.23 0.49
C GLY A 98 1.93 -19.59 0.32
N GLN A 99 2.01 -20.54 1.24
CA GLN A 99 1.01 -21.65 1.26
C GLN A 99 -0.44 -21.12 1.37
N LYS A 100 -0.58 -19.83 1.59
CA LYS A 100 -1.86 -19.10 1.61
C LYS A 100 -2.07 -18.18 0.39
N VAL A 101 -1.18 -18.21 -0.60
CA VAL A 101 -1.16 -17.20 -1.70
C VAL A 101 -1.09 -17.85 -3.09
N ASP A 102 -1.79 -18.98 -3.30
CA ASP A 102 -1.93 -19.61 -4.62
C ASP A 102 -2.43 -18.61 -5.69
N TRP A 103 -3.25 -17.64 -5.28
CA TRP A 103 -3.75 -16.58 -6.15
C TRP A 103 -2.65 -15.62 -6.61
N LEU A 104 -1.55 -15.41 -5.84
CA LEU A 104 -0.47 -14.48 -6.20
C LEU A 104 0.23 -14.96 -7.47
N ASN A 105 0.67 -16.21 -7.48
CA ASN A 105 1.32 -16.81 -8.66
C ASN A 105 0.39 -16.80 -9.88
N THR A 106 -0.88 -17.17 -9.70
CA THR A 106 -1.88 -17.14 -10.77
C THR A 106 -2.09 -15.72 -11.29
N THR A 107 -2.17 -14.72 -10.41
CA THR A 107 -2.34 -13.33 -10.80
C THR A 107 -1.12 -12.81 -11.56
N MET A 108 0.09 -13.12 -11.08
CA MET A 108 1.34 -12.72 -11.75
C MET A 108 1.48 -13.37 -13.13
N GLN A 109 1.14 -14.65 -13.27
CA GLN A 109 1.12 -15.34 -14.56
C GLN A 109 0.11 -14.70 -15.52
N PHE A 110 -1.08 -14.36 -15.03
CA PHE A 110 -2.09 -13.70 -15.85
C PHE A 110 -1.63 -12.30 -16.28
N MET A 111 -1.07 -11.50 -15.38
CA MET A 111 -0.48 -10.20 -15.72
C MET A 111 0.62 -10.34 -16.76
N SER A 112 1.53 -11.30 -16.61
CA SER A 112 2.59 -11.57 -17.59
C SER A 112 2.02 -11.91 -18.96
N SER A 113 0.96 -12.73 -19.01
CA SER A 113 0.29 -13.09 -20.26
C SER A 113 -0.39 -11.90 -20.95
N GLU A 114 -1.02 -11.01 -20.17
CA GLU A 114 -1.62 -9.78 -20.69
C GLU A 114 -0.57 -8.78 -21.20
N MET A 115 0.55 -8.66 -20.52
CA MET A 115 1.67 -7.80 -20.97
C MET A 115 2.23 -8.27 -22.30
N THR A 116 2.39 -9.59 -22.47
CA THR A 116 2.96 -10.19 -23.69
C THR A 116 1.97 -10.17 -24.86
N ALA A 117 0.68 -10.38 -24.59
CA ALA A 117 -0.33 -10.52 -25.64
C ALA A 117 -0.75 -9.19 -26.29
N ASN A 118 -0.47 -8.07 -25.65
CA ASN A 118 -0.78 -6.69 -26.11
C ASN A 118 -2.19 -6.56 -26.74
N ARG A 119 -3.21 -7.13 -26.07
CA ARG A 119 -4.60 -7.11 -26.55
C ARG A 119 -5.26 -5.77 -26.25
N PRO A 120 -6.31 -5.38 -27.00
CA PRO A 120 -7.13 -4.23 -26.63
C PRO A 120 -7.65 -4.37 -25.19
N GLY A 121 -7.38 -3.37 -24.34
CA GLY A 121 -7.77 -3.39 -22.93
C GLY A 121 -6.77 -4.04 -21.97
N SER A 122 -5.66 -4.64 -22.43
CA SER A 122 -4.64 -5.25 -21.57
C SER A 122 -4.15 -4.31 -20.48
N GLN A 123 -3.89 -3.02 -20.81
CA GLN A 123 -3.48 -2.04 -19.82
C GLN A 123 -4.50 -1.85 -18.68
N THR A 124 -5.79 -1.85 -19.02
CA THR A 124 -6.87 -1.74 -18.04
C THR A 124 -6.92 -2.97 -17.13
N VAL A 125 -6.79 -4.16 -17.72
CA VAL A 125 -6.73 -5.43 -16.99
C VAL A 125 -5.54 -5.44 -16.03
N ILE A 126 -4.35 -5.07 -16.51
CA ILE A 126 -3.12 -4.98 -15.70
C ILE A 126 -3.32 -4.01 -14.54
N ASN A 127 -3.90 -2.83 -14.75
CA ASN A 127 -4.15 -1.84 -13.71
C ASN A 127 -5.06 -2.39 -12.59
N TYR A 128 -6.15 -3.08 -12.96
CA TYR A 128 -7.04 -3.70 -11.97
C TYR A 128 -6.37 -4.86 -11.23
N LEU A 129 -5.65 -5.71 -11.93
CA LEU A 129 -4.90 -6.83 -11.32
C LEU A 129 -3.84 -6.31 -10.36
N THR A 130 -3.12 -5.25 -10.73
CA THR A 130 -2.13 -4.61 -9.87
C THR A 130 -2.76 -4.05 -8.58
N SER A 131 -3.95 -3.46 -8.70
CA SER A 131 -4.70 -2.96 -7.53
C SER A 131 -5.15 -4.10 -6.61
N ILE A 132 -5.66 -5.18 -7.19
CA ILE A 132 -6.05 -6.39 -6.45
C ILE A 132 -4.83 -7.00 -5.75
N LEU A 133 -3.72 -7.12 -6.47
CA LEU A 133 -2.46 -7.67 -5.96
C LEU A 133 -1.96 -6.85 -4.76
N PHE A 134 -1.99 -5.52 -4.87
CA PHE A 134 -1.64 -4.65 -3.75
C PHE A 134 -2.53 -4.88 -2.52
N ILE A 135 -3.86 -4.90 -2.69
CA ILE A 135 -4.80 -5.11 -1.59
C ILE A 135 -4.55 -6.47 -0.90
N GLN A 136 -4.34 -7.49 -1.69
CA GLN A 136 -4.10 -8.82 -1.16
C GLN A 136 -2.75 -8.92 -0.45
N ALA A 137 -1.71 -8.33 -1.03
CA ALA A 137 -0.40 -8.25 -0.39
C ALA A 137 -0.47 -7.54 0.97
N MET A 138 -1.22 -6.44 1.05
CA MET A 138 -1.46 -5.76 2.32
C MET A 138 -2.19 -6.66 3.32
N ARG A 139 -3.16 -7.47 2.89
CA ARG A 139 -3.83 -8.44 3.77
C ARG A 139 -2.86 -9.50 4.31
N VAL A 140 -1.99 -10.04 3.45
CA VAL A 140 -0.96 -11.00 3.87
C VAL A 140 -0.02 -10.33 4.87
N TYR A 141 0.50 -9.15 4.52
CA TYR A 141 1.39 -8.40 5.40
C TYR A 141 0.75 -8.09 6.75
N ILE A 142 -0.50 -7.61 6.78
CA ILE A 142 -1.25 -7.37 8.02
C ILE A 142 -1.37 -8.66 8.83
N ASN A 143 -1.55 -9.81 8.19
CA ASN A 143 -1.71 -11.09 8.87
C ASN A 143 -0.39 -11.69 9.36
N SER A 144 0.72 -11.48 8.66
CA SER A 144 2.03 -12.00 9.03
C SER A 144 2.73 -11.18 10.13
N THR A 145 2.47 -9.87 10.21
CA THR A 145 3.09 -8.99 11.20
C THR A 145 2.49 -9.17 12.60
N GLY A 146 2.87 -10.28 13.27
CA GLY A 146 2.46 -10.55 14.65
C GLY A 146 2.98 -9.53 15.69
N ASN A 147 4.11 -8.87 15.42
CA ASN A 147 4.88 -8.06 16.40
C ASN A 147 5.39 -6.71 15.85
N CYS A 148 4.68 -6.04 14.99
CA CYS A 148 5.03 -4.66 14.66
C CYS A 148 4.61 -3.74 15.81
N ASP A 149 5.55 -3.35 16.68
CA ASP A 149 5.28 -2.62 17.93
C ASP A 149 4.73 -1.20 17.75
N ARG A 150 4.71 -0.65 16.53
CA ARG A 150 4.19 0.69 16.21
C ARG A 150 3.36 0.75 14.93
N CYS A 151 2.74 -0.34 14.53
CA CYS A 151 2.00 -0.38 13.28
C CYS A 151 0.51 -0.21 13.58
N TRP A 152 -0.09 0.91 13.15
CA TRP A 152 -1.55 1.12 13.22
C TRP A 152 -2.34 -0.02 12.55
N LEU A 153 -1.70 -0.84 11.70
CA LEU A 153 -2.28 -2.08 11.17
C LEU A 153 -2.70 -3.05 12.29
N ARG A 154 -2.05 -3.00 13.46
CA ARG A 154 -2.52 -3.71 14.66
C ARG A 154 -3.85 -3.18 15.16
N ALA A 155 -4.09 -1.88 14.99
CA ALA A 155 -5.38 -1.28 15.34
C ALA A 155 -6.53 -1.88 14.52
N LEU A 156 -6.28 -2.23 13.25
CA LEU A 156 -7.29 -2.88 12.41
C LEU A 156 -7.59 -4.33 12.82
N LYS A 157 -6.62 -5.01 13.43
CA LYS A 157 -6.80 -6.38 13.95
C LYS A 157 -7.47 -6.39 15.31
N ASP A 158 -7.38 -5.31 16.07
CA ASP A 158 -8.04 -5.21 17.36
C ASP A 158 -9.56 -5.10 17.18
N PRO A 159 -10.35 -5.99 17.78
CA PRO A 159 -11.79 -6.02 17.56
C PRO A 159 -12.49 -4.71 17.91
N GLY A 160 -12.08 -4.05 19.01
CA GLY A 160 -12.66 -2.80 19.46
C GLY A 160 -12.17 -1.60 18.64
N ILE A 161 -10.84 -1.43 18.56
CA ILE A 161 -10.26 -0.26 17.85
C ILE A 161 -10.51 -0.35 16.35
N GLY A 162 -10.41 -1.53 15.75
CA GLY A 162 -10.75 -1.74 14.34
C GLY A 162 -12.22 -1.42 14.03
N LYS A 163 -13.16 -1.80 14.93
CA LYS A 163 -14.58 -1.41 14.83
C LYS A 163 -14.74 0.12 14.91
N ALA A 164 -14.05 0.77 15.86
CA ALA A 164 -14.12 2.22 16.01
C ALA A 164 -13.58 2.97 14.77
N ILE A 165 -12.44 2.53 14.22
CA ILE A 165 -11.88 3.07 12.97
C ILE A 165 -12.88 2.90 11.82
N ASN A 166 -13.51 1.74 11.72
CA ASN A 166 -14.50 1.47 10.67
C ASN A 166 -15.73 2.39 10.80
N LEU A 167 -16.21 2.66 12.03
CA LEU A 167 -17.29 3.62 12.28
C LEU A 167 -16.91 5.03 11.85
N ILE A 168 -15.71 5.50 12.18
CA ILE A 168 -15.18 6.80 11.75
C ILE A 168 -15.13 6.88 10.22
N HIS A 169 -14.65 5.82 9.56
CA HIS A 169 -14.54 5.80 8.11
C HIS A 169 -15.89 5.78 7.39
N ARG A 170 -16.85 5.05 7.95
CA ARG A 170 -18.18 4.86 7.35
C ARG A 170 -19.09 6.05 7.56
N TYR A 171 -18.96 6.71 8.70
CA TYR A 171 -19.84 7.82 9.12
C TYR A 171 -19.00 9.01 9.60
N PRO A 172 -18.18 9.62 8.72
CA PRO A 172 -17.31 10.74 9.10
C PRO A 172 -18.10 11.99 9.49
N GLU A 173 -19.34 12.11 9.00
CA GLU A 173 -20.24 13.24 9.28
C GLU A 173 -20.78 13.24 10.71
N LYS A 174 -20.82 12.09 11.39
CA LYS A 174 -21.30 12.00 12.75
C LYS A 174 -20.37 12.70 13.73
N SER A 175 -20.96 13.40 14.72
CA SER A 175 -20.23 14.10 15.81
C SER A 175 -19.65 13.11 16.84
N TRP A 176 -18.81 12.17 16.38
CA TRP A 176 -18.20 11.16 17.23
C TRP A 176 -17.38 11.79 18.36
N THR A 177 -17.74 11.49 19.60
CA THR A 177 -16.87 11.73 20.76
C THR A 177 -16.10 10.45 21.11
N ALA A 178 -15.04 10.59 21.89
CA ALA A 178 -14.31 9.41 22.40
C ALA A 178 -15.21 8.52 23.28
N LYS A 179 -16.27 9.12 23.89
CA LYS A 179 -17.25 8.36 24.69
C LYS A 179 -18.16 7.54 23.76
N ASP A 180 -18.70 8.15 22.71
CA ASP A 180 -19.60 7.44 21.78
C ASP A 180 -18.89 6.26 21.12
N LEU A 181 -17.64 6.46 20.68
CA LEU A 181 -16.83 5.39 20.11
C LEU A 181 -16.50 4.28 21.13
N ALA A 182 -16.24 4.66 22.39
CA ALA A 182 -16.00 3.70 23.46
C ALA A 182 -17.26 2.86 23.77
N ASP A 183 -18.41 3.51 23.84
CA ASP A 183 -19.71 2.84 24.08
C ASP A 183 -20.03 1.85 22.92
N GLU A 184 -19.77 2.23 21.66
CA GLU A 184 -19.97 1.37 20.49
C GLU A 184 -19.09 0.10 20.49
N VAL A 185 -17.94 0.14 21.18
CA VAL A 185 -17.01 -0.98 21.26
C VAL A 185 -16.96 -1.62 22.65
N GLU A 186 -17.94 -1.29 23.50
CA GLU A 186 -18.11 -1.87 24.85
C GLU A 186 -16.86 -1.66 25.74
N MET A 187 -16.22 -0.50 25.63
CA MET A 187 -15.06 -0.13 26.44
C MET A 187 -15.35 1.09 27.33
N SER A 188 -14.64 1.19 28.46
CA SER A 188 -14.63 2.46 29.18
C SER A 188 -13.95 3.55 28.35
N ARG A 189 -14.39 4.82 28.48
CA ARG A 189 -13.80 5.96 27.78
C ARG A 189 -12.29 6.04 27.95
N THR A 190 -11.80 5.82 29.16
CA THR A 190 -10.36 5.90 29.48
C THR A 190 -9.60 4.76 28.81
N SER A 191 -10.08 3.53 28.93
CA SER A 191 -9.45 2.36 28.31
C SER A 191 -9.43 2.47 26.80
N PHE A 192 -10.53 2.91 26.19
CA PHE A 192 -10.62 3.17 24.76
C PHE A 192 -9.61 4.23 24.31
N PHE A 193 -9.56 5.37 24.98
CA PHE A 193 -8.66 6.46 24.61
C PHE A 193 -7.19 6.05 24.64
N VAL A 194 -6.75 5.40 25.73
CA VAL A 194 -5.37 4.91 25.87
C VAL A 194 -5.07 3.88 24.78
N LYS A 195 -5.90 2.87 24.64
CA LYS A 195 -5.71 1.79 23.66
C LYS A 195 -5.72 2.31 22.22
N PHE A 196 -6.63 3.24 21.90
CA PHE A 196 -6.67 3.85 20.58
C PHE A 196 -5.38 4.63 20.29
N HIS A 197 -4.95 5.47 21.24
CA HIS A 197 -3.71 6.24 21.11
C HIS A 197 -2.48 5.34 20.95
N ASP A 198 -2.39 4.27 21.73
CA ASP A 198 -1.25 3.33 21.67
C ASP A 198 -1.17 2.59 20.35
N LEU A 199 -2.33 2.19 19.80
CA LEU A 199 -2.38 1.43 18.55
C LEU A 199 -2.35 2.31 17.30
N VAL A 200 -2.97 3.49 17.33
CA VAL A 200 -3.10 4.39 16.17
C VAL A 200 -2.01 5.47 16.15
N GLY A 201 -1.40 5.76 17.30
CA GLY A 201 -0.36 6.78 17.44
C GLY A 201 -0.89 8.21 17.62
N GLU A 202 -2.21 8.40 17.63
CA GLU A 202 -2.84 9.71 17.85
C GLU A 202 -4.22 9.56 18.51
N PRO A 203 -4.75 10.62 19.17
CA PRO A 203 -6.07 10.60 19.80
C PRO A 203 -7.21 10.40 18.78
N PRO A 204 -8.35 9.78 19.19
CA PRO A 204 -9.49 9.50 18.30
C PRO A 204 -10.05 10.74 17.58
N ASN A 205 -10.18 11.88 18.29
CA ASN A 205 -10.66 13.13 17.70
C ASN A 205 -9.72 13.69 16.64
N LYS A 206 -8.41 13.59 16.83
CA LYS A 206 -7.41 14.02 15.85
C LYS A 206 -7.46 13.13 14.61
N TYR A 207 -7.59 11.82 14.81
CA TYR A 207 -7.77 10.85 13.73
C TYR A 207 -9.04 11.16 12.90
N LEU A 208 -10.19 11.40 13.57
CA LEU A 208 -11.44 11.76 12.90
C LEU A 208 -11.27 13.05 12.07
N THR A 209 -10.68 14.10 12.64
CA THR A 209 -10.43 15.36 11.93
C THR A 209 -9.57 15.13 10.68
N ARG A 210 -8.49 14.37 10.80
CA ARG A 210 -7.61 14.03 9.67
C ARG A 210 -8.35 13.24 8.59
N TRP A 211 -9.18 12.29 8.99
CA TRP A 211 -9.99 11.51 8.07
C TRP A 211 -11.04 12.38 7.34
N ARG A 212 -11.71 13.28 8.04
CA ARG A 212 -12.62 14.25 7.45
C ARG A 212 -11.94 15.13 6.41
N MET A 213 -10.74 15.66 6.71
CA MET A 213 -9.98 16.48 5.77
C MET A 213 -9.54 15.66 4.53
N HIS A 214 -9.19 14.40 4.72
CA HIS A 214 -8.92 13.50 3.61
C HIS A 214 -10.14 13.31 2.71
N LYS A 215 -11.31 13.05 3.30
CA LYS A 215 -12.58 12.92 2.57
C LYS A 215 -13.00 14.23 1.86
N ALA A 216 -12.86 15.37 2.51
CA ALA A 216 -13.12 16.66 1.90
C ALA A 216 -12.27 16.88 0.65
N SER A 217 -10.97 16.57 0.74
CA SER A 217 -10.05 16.68 -0.39
C SER A 217 -10.42 15.75 -1.55
N GLN A 218 -10.95 14.56 -1.27
CA GLN A 218 -11.45 13.65 -2.31
C GLN A 218 -12.69 14.22 -3.01
N ILE A 219 -13.69 14.65 -2.23
CA ILE A 219 -14.96 15.17 -2.76
C ILE A 219 -14.71 16.40 -3.64
N LEU A 220 -13.88 17.35 -3.17
CA LEU A 220 -13.56 18.57 -3.91
C LEU A 220 -12.84 18.32 -5.24
N ARG A 221 -12.19 17.17 -5.42
CA ARG A 221 -11.50 16.85 -6.68
C ARG A 221 -12.38 16.11 -7.67
N LEU A 222 -13.27 15.26 -7.16
CA LEU A 222 -14.08 14.36 -7.98
C LEU A 222 -15.43 14.94 -8.34
N GLU A 223 -15.94 15.88 -7.55
CA GLU A 223 -17.28 16.42 -7.69
C GLU A 223 -17.22 17.95 -7.83
N GLN A 224 -18.13 18.50 -8.64
CA GLN A 224 -18.33 19.95 -8.74
C GLN A 224 -19.22 20.44 -7.59
N VAL A 225 -18.70 20.37 -6.38
CA VAL A 225 -19.40 20.78 -5.16
C VAL A 225 -18.70 22.00 -4.54
N ASN A 226 -19.46 22.86 -3.90
CA ASN A 226 -18.91 24.00 -3.17
C ASN A 226 -18.44 23.62 -1.76
N LEU A 227 -17.58 24.45 -1.16
CA LEU A 227 -17.01 24.19 0.17
C LEU A 227 -18.08 24.01 1.26
N HIS A 228 -19.19 24.74 1.18
CA HIS A 228 -20.29 24.62 2.13
C HIS A 228 -20.93 23.22 2.09
N GLN A 229 -21.20 22.69 0.91
CA GLN A 229 -21.71 21.33 0.73
C GLN A 229 -20.72 20.29 1.25
N VAL A 230 -19.42 20.46 0.97
CA VAL A 230 -18.39 19.56 1.48
C VAL A 230 -18.33 19.58 3.01
N ALA A 231 -18.39 20.77 3.63
CA ALA A 231 -18.37 20.89 5.08
C ALA A 231 -19.48 20.04 5.71
N HIS A 232 -20.71 20.17 5.22
CA HIS A 232 -21.85 19.36 5.70
C HIS A 232 -21.64 17.85 5.50
N LEU A 233 -21.13 17.43 4.35
CA LEU A 233 -20.87 16.01 4.04
C LEU A 233 -19.82 15.36 4.94
N ILE A 234 -18.93 16.15 5.52
CA ILE A 234 -17.86 15.65 6.42
C ILE A 234 -18.14 15.98 7.90
N GLY A 235 -19.32 16.56 8.23
CA GLY A 235 -19.78 16.80 9.60
C GLY A 235 -19.27 18.09 10.23
N TYR A 236 -19.12 19.16 9.44
CA TYR A 236 -18.92 20.53 9.90
C TYR A 236 -20.15 21.39 9.61
N GLU A 237 -20.47 22.29 10.53
CA GLU A 237 -21.64 23.19 10.41
C GLU A 237 -21.36 24.37 9.46
N SER A 238 -20.09 24.73 9.28
CA SER A 238 -19.65 25.83 8.44
C SER A 238 -18.29 25.52 7.78
N GLU A 239 -17.97 26.30 6.78
CA GLU A 239 -16.69 26.24 6.03
C GLU A 239 -15.53 27.01 6.72
N ALA A 240 -15.76 27.54 7.92
CA ALA A 240 -14.79 28.33 8.71
C ALA A 240 -13.96 27.48 9.65
#